data_f1e13d80c8e3d68636c2042526b9d5e0
#
_entry.id   f1e13d80c8e3d68636c2042526b9d5e0
#
_cell.length_a   1.000
_cell.length_b   1.000
_cell.length_c   1.000
_cell.angle_alpha   90.00
_cell.angle_beta   90.00
_cell.angle_gamma   90.00
#
_symmetry.space_group_name_H-M   'P 1'
#
loop_
_entity.id
_entity.type
_entity.pdbx_description
1 polymer ?
#
loop_
_entity_poly.entity_id
_entity_poly.type
_entity_poly.pdbx_seq_one_letter_code
_entity_poly.pdbx_strand_id
1 'polypeptide(L)'
;MPEVNILEDYPQPTAPRFVGRDMRTISHRIAAIKRDRNFFDGDRNFGYGGFKYDGRWVPIAERIIKHYKLESSSRLLHLNCEKGFLINDLKNIRPSLQVAGTETSDYAIAHAMKEIKDSITKISSIKLPFPNNSFNLVIGLSYVYIHSLKGAIQALKEITRVSTGDAFITLATYETEEDYFLFKDWTLLGILLLKKEEWITVMEHAVYVGDYSFIGAKSLNLVRKK
;
A
#
# COMPACT_ATOMS: atom_id res chain seq x y z
N MET A 1 9.33 -8.91 14.12
CA MET A 1 8.63 -7.85 13.35
C MET A 1 9.25 -6.50 13.69
N PRO A 2 10.27 -6.04 12.98
CA PRO A 2 10.80 -4.68 13.19
C PRO A 2 9.96 -3.63 12.46
N GLU A 3 9.85 -2.44 13.09
CA GLU A 3 9.36 -1.24 12.40
C GLU A 3 10.51 -0.69 11.55
N VAL A 4 10.31 -0.59 10.23
CA VAL A 4 11.35 -0.20 9.25
C VAL A 4 10.83 0.87 8.33
N ASN A 5 11.59 1.94 8.11
CA ASN A 5 11.20 3.01 7.19
C ASN A 5 11.73 2.78 5.77
N ILE A 6 11.16 1.81 5.07
CA ILE A 6 11.50 1.55 3.65
C ILE A 6 11.11 2.72 2.74
N LEU A 7 10.10 3.51 3.15
CA LEU A 7 9.57 4.62 2.36
C LEU A 7 10.21 5.99 2.70
N GLU A 8 11.36 6.01 3.37
CA GLU A 8 12.03 7.25 3.80
C GLU A 8 12.22 8.26 2.66
N ASP A 9 12.63 7.78 1.49
CA ASP A 9 12.87 8.63 0.32
C ASP A 9 11.60 8.96 -0.49
N TYR A 10 10.44 8.47 -0.06
CA TYR A 10 9.19 8.83 -0.73
C TYR A 10 8.89 10.31 -0.50
N PRO A 11 8.57 11.09 -1.54
CA PRO A 11 8.34 12.52 -1.41
C PRO A 11 7.30 12.86 -0.35
N GLN A 12 7.74 13.54 0.69
CA GLN A 12 6.87 14.01 1.76
C GLN A 12 6.14 15.29 1.35
N PRO A 13 4.92 15.54 1.87
CA PRO A 13 4.22 16.78 1.59
C PRO A 13 4.99 17.97 2.18
N THR A 14 5.40 18.90 1.33
CA THR A 14 6.11 20.13 1.73
C THR A 14 5.19 21.15 2.39
N ALA A 15 3.88 21.04 2.17
CA ALA A 15 2.86 21.90 2.77
C ALA A 15 1.83 21.08 3.56
N PRO A 16 1.20 21.69 4.59
CA PRO A 16 0.11 21.05 5.31
C PRO A 16 -1.02 20.63 4.38
N ARG A 17 -1.56 19.44 4.62
CA ARG A 17 -2.78 18.96 3.97
C ARG A 17 -3.96 19.27 4.86
N PHE A 18 -4.71 20.31 4.49
CA PHE A 18 -5.91 20.68 5.23
C PHE A 18 -7.02 19.65 5.04
N VAL A 19 -7.62 19.23 6.14
CA VAL A 19 -8.72 18.28 6.18
C VAL A 19 -9.89 18.78 7.04
N GLY A 20 -11.09 18.43 6.63
CA GLY A 20 -12.33 18.77 7.34
C GLY A 20 -13.46 17.82 6.92
N ARG A 21 -14.53 17.77 7.73
CA ARG A 21 -15.65 16.84 7.54
C ARG A 21 -16.28 16.90 6.15
N ASP A 22 -16.33 18.09 5.55
CA ASP A 22 -17.01 18.32 4.26
C ASP A 22 -16.07 18.26 3.05
N MET A 23 -14.76 18.07 3.27
CA MET A 23 -13.78 18.07 2.17
C MET A 23 -13.78 16.75 1.40
N ARG A 24 -14.04 15.62 2.07
CA ARG A 24 -14.16 14.29 1.45
C ARG A 24 -15.52 13.69 1.79
N THR A 25 -16.51 14.05 0.98
CA THR A 25 -17.91 13.67 1.16
C THR A 25 -18.15 12.18 0.90
N ILE A 26 -19.34 11.71 1.22
CA ILE A 26 -19.81 10.35 0.89
C ILE A 26 -19.65 10.07 -0.60
N SER A 27 -19.98 11.03 -1.48
CA SER A 27 -19.84 10.87 -2.93
C SER A 27 -18.41 10.65 -3.36
N HIS A 28 -17.44 11.36 -2.75
CA HIS A 28 -16.01 11.16 -3.01
C HIS A 28 -15.56 9.76 -2.59
N ARG A 29 -16.01 9.26 -1.43
CA ARG A 29 -15.68 7.92 -0.93
C ARG A 29 -16.28 6.82 -1.80
N ILE A 30 -17.54 6.96 -2.22
CA ILE A 30 -18.19 6.02 -3.15
C ILE A 30 -17.46 5.97 -4.50
N ALA A 31 -17.05 7.12 -5.04
CA ALA A 31 -16.26 7.17 -6.25
C ALA A 31 -14.89 6.49 -6.08
N ALA A 32 -14.22 6.73 -4.95
CA ALA A 32 -12.92 6.11 -4.65
C ALA A 32 -13.01 4.58 -4.52
N ILE A 33 -14.07 4.05 -3.90
CA ILE A 33 -14.29 2.60 -3.76
C ILE A 33 -14.40 1.89 -5.11
N LYS A 34 -14.92 2.57 -6.15
CA LYS A 34 -15.00 2.00 -7.49
C LYS A 34 -13.63 1.78 -8.13
N ARG A 35 -12.60 2.52 -7.69
CA ARG A 35 -11.23 2.44 -8.22
C ARG A 35 -11.19 2.49 -9.75
N ASP A 36 -12.03 3.33 -10.33
CA ASP A 36 -12.12 3.60 -11.76
C ASP A 36 -11.26 4.80 -12.18
N ARG A 37 -11.49 5.32 -13.39
CA ARG A 37 -10.81 6.50 -13.93
C ARG A 37 -10.85 7.69 -12.95
N ASN A 38 -11.96 7.90 -12.27
CA ASN A 38 -12.10 9.05 -11.36
C ASN A 38 -11.11 8.96 -10.20
N PHE A 39 -10.91 7.76 -9.64
CA PHE A 39 -9.94 7.54 -8.57
C PHE A 39 -8.50 7.79 -9.03
N PHE A 40 -8.11 7.26 -10.19
CA PHE A 40 -6.71 7.29 -10.64
C PHE A 40 -6.34 8.58 -11.38
N ASP A 41 -7.17 9.04 -12.29
CA ASP A 41 -6.87 10.14 -13.21
C ASP A 41 -7.94 11.26 -13.21
N GLY A 42 -8.89 11.20 -12.28
CA GLY A 42 -9.91 12.22 -12.08
C GLY A 42 -9.48 13.35 -11.14
N ASP A 43 -10.48 14.09 -10.65
CA ASP A 43 -10.27 15.16 -9.67
C ASP A 43 -9.63 14.63 -8.38
N ARG A 44 -8.79 15.48 -7.77
CA ARG A 44 -8.05 15.15 -6.53
C ARG A 44 -8.94 14.75 -5.36
N ASN A 45 -10.19 15.15 -5.34
CA ASN A 45 -11.15 14.79 -4.31
C ASN A 45 -11.57 13.32 -4.36
N PHE A 46 -11.48 12.67 -5.53
CA PHE A 46 -11.83 11.25 -5.72
C PHE A 46 -10.67 10.29 -5.46
N GLY A 47 -9.43 10.80 -5.39
CA GLY A 47 -8.24 9.98 -5.24
C GLY A 47 -7.16 10.62 -4.38
N TYR A 48 -6.02 9.95 -4.27
CA TYR A 48 -4.88 10.46 -3.49
C TYR A 48 -3.87 11.23 -4.35
N GLY A 49 -3.93 11.12 -5.66
CA GLY A 49 -2.91 11.58 -6.61
C GLY A 49 -1.67 10.67 -6.61
N GLY A 50 -0.66 11.06 -7.38
CA GLY A 50 0.54 10.23 -7.53
C GLY A 50 0.39 9.07 -8.51
N PHE A 51 -0.69 9.04 -9.28
CA PHE A 51 -0.98 7.99 -10.27
C PHE A 51 -0.46 8.31 -11.68
N LYS A 52 0.40 9.33 -11.81
CA LYS A 52 1.23 9.58 -12.99
C LYS A 52 2.66 9.21 -12.66
N TYR A 53 3.30 8.46 -13.54
CA TYR A 53 4.69 8.06 -13.35
C TYR A 53 5.61 9.27 -13.46
N ASP A 54 6.49 9.43 -12.48
CA ASP A 54 7.45 10.51 -12.38
C ASP A 54 8.80 10.06 -11.77
N GLY A 55 9.04 8.76 -11.65
CA GLY A 55 10.27 8.19 -11.11
C GLY A 55 10.40 8.23 -9.59
N ARG A 56 9.40 8.70 -8.86
CA ARG A 56 9.47 8.81 -7.38
C ARG A 56 9.68 7.48 -6.64
N TRP A 57 9.42 6.37 -7.29
CA TRP A 57 9.60 5.04 -6.71
C TRP A 57 11.01 4.48 -6.91
N VAL A 58 11.85 5.10 -7.75
CA VAL A 58 13.22 4.64 -8.02
C VAL A 58 14.04 4.52 -6.72
N PRO A 59 14.19 5.56 -5.87
CA PRO A 59 14.99 5.44 -4.64
C PRO A 59 14.40 4.41 -3.66
N ILE A 60 13.07 4.25 -3.63
CA ILE A 60 12.42 3.24 -2.80
C ILE A 60 12.74 1.83 -3.33
N ALA A 61 12.69 1.63 -4.64
CA ALA A 61 13.03 0.35 -5.28
C ALA A 61 14.50 -0.05 -5.00
N GLU A 62 15.44 0.91 -5.08
CA GLU A 62 16.85 0.69 -4.71
C GLU A 62 16.98 0.28 -3.23
N ARG A 63 16.29 0.98 -2.32
CA ARG A 63 16.28 0.66 -0.90
C ARG A 63 15.70 -0.73 -0.63
N ILE A 64 14.59 -1.10 -1.27
CA ILE A 64 13.97 -2.44 -1.16
C ILE A 64 14.96 -3.51 -1.60
N ILE A 65 15.60 -3.37 -2.77
CA ILE A 65 16.58 -4.32 -3.28
C ILE A 65 17.73 -4.50 -2.31
N LYS A 66 18.25 -3.40 -1.76
CA LYS A 66 19.36 -3.41 -0.81
C LYS A 66 18.98 -4.02 0.53
N HIS A 67 17.84 -3.58 1.12
CA HIS A 67 17.39 -4.00 2.45
C HIS A 67 17.09 -5.49 2.50
N TYR A 68 16.33 -6.00 1.53
CA TYR A 68 15.96 -7.41 1.44
C TYR A 68 16.96 -8.27 0.67
N LYS A 69 18.11 -7.70 0.26
CA LYS A 69 19.18 -8.39 -0.48
C LYS A 69 18.62 -9.19 -1.66
N LEU A 70 17.68 -8.59 -2.40
CA LEU A 70 17.02 -9.28 -3.51
C LEU A 70 18.05 -9.61 -4.60
N GLU A 71 18.13 -10.87 -4.97
CA GLU A 71 19.01 -11.39 -6.01
C GLU A 71 18.29 -11.46 -7.36
N SER A 72 19.05 -11.83 -8.41
CA SER A 72 18.53 -11.97 -9.77
C SER A 72 17.43 -13.04 -9.90
N SER A 73 17.45 -14.05 -9.05
CA SER A 73 16.46 -15.13 -8.99
C SER A 73 15.28 -14.84 -8.05
N SER A 74 15.35 -13.74 -7.29
CA SER A 74 14.32 -13.42 -6.32
C SER A 74 12.98 -13.11 -7.00
N ARG A 75 11.90 -13.52 -6.32
CA ARG A 75 10.51 -13.27 -6.73
C ARG A 75 9.86 -12.30 -5.75
N LEU A 76 9.29 -11.22 -6.28
CA LEU A 76 8.62 -10.18 -5.49
C LEU A 76 7.16 -10.06 -5.89
N LEU A 77 6.29 -9.94 -4.89
CA LEU A 77 4.87 -9.65 -5.08
C LEU A 77 4.50 -8.30 -4.46
N HIS A 78 3.86 -7.42 -5.23
CA HIS A 78 3.27 -6.18 -4.74
C HIS A 78 1.73 -6.28 -4.74
N LEU A 79 1.13 -6.25 -3.57
CA LEU A 79 -0.32 -6.32 -3.39
C LEU A 79 -0.95 -4.95 -3.63
N ASN A 80 -2.06 -4.94 -4.37
CA ASN A 80 -2.77 -3.72 -4.73
C ASN A 80 -1.82 -2.72 -5.44
N CYS A 81 -1.11 -3.22 -6.47
CA CYS A 81 0.03 -2.55 -7.10
C CYS A 81 -0.36 -1.34 -7.97
N GLU A 82 -1.66 -1.07 -8.12
CA GLU A 82 -2.20 0.05 -8.90
C GLU A 82 -1.73 -0.01 -10.37
N LYS A 83 -1.13 1.07 -10.89
CA LYS A 83 -0.55 1.09 -12.24
C LYS A 83 0.86 0.47 -12.31
N GLY A 84 1.34 -0.12 -11.23
CA GLY A 84 2.57 -0.91 -11.17
C GLY A 84 3.87 -0.11 -11.17
N PHE A 85 3.88 1.17 -10.78
CA PHE A 85 5.08 2.02 -10.84
C PHE A 85 6.25 1.46 -10.03
N LEU A 86 6.01 1.02 -8.77
CA LEU A 86 7.07 0.44 -7.95
C LEU A 86 7.66 -0.83 -8.56
N ILE A 87 6.82 -1.76 -9.02
CA ILE A 87 7.33 -3.02 -9.62
C ILE A 87 8.00 -2.79 -10.98
N ASN A 88 7.60 -1.74 -11.71
CA ASN A 88 8.30 -1.29 -12.91
C ASN A 88 9.72 -0.80 -12.58
N ASP A 89 9.87 0.04 -11.57
CA ASP A 89 11.17 0.58 -11.19
C ASP A 89 12.09 -0.51 -10.62
N LEU A 90 11.55 -1.44 -9.81
CA LEU A 90 12.25 -2.64 -9.37
C LEU A 90 12.78 -3.46 -10.56
N LYS A 91 11.95 -3.67 -11.59
CA LYS A 91 12.31 -4.41 -12.80
C LYS A 91 13.35 -3.67 -13.63
N ASN A 92 13.26 -2.34 -13.73
CA ASN A 92 14.23 -1.52 -14.45
C ASN A 92 15.61 -1.52 -13.78
N ILE A 93 15.66 -1.43 -12.45
CA ILE A 93 16.92 -1.45 -11.68
C ILE A 93 17.55 -2.85 -11.71
N ARG A 94 16.73 -3.90 -11.63
CA ARG A 94 17.19 -5.30 -11.67
C ARG A 94 16.35 -6.11 -12.68
N PRO A 95 16.73 -6.10 -13.96
CA PRO A 95 15.94 -6.72 -15.04
C PRO A 95 15.68 -8.22 -14.87
N SER A 96 16.55 -8.92 -14.14
CA SER A 96 16.41 -10.36 -13.85
C SER A 96 15.45 -10.67 -12.68
N LEU A 97 15.08 -9.66 -11.86
CA LEU A 97 14.12 -9.83 -10.78
C LEU A 97 12.74 -10.24 -11.32
N GLN A 98 12.18 -11.29 -10.74
CA GLN A 98 10.83 -11.72 -11.09
C GLN A 98 9.81 -10.91 -10.26
N VAL A 99 9.10 -10.02 -10.93
CA VAL A 99 8.09 -9.17 -10.28
C VAL A 99 6.67 -9.64 -10.62
N ALA A 100 5.79 -9.60 -9.64
CA ALA A 100 4.37 -9.83 -9.79
C ALA A 100 3.58 -8.75 -9.06
N GLY A 101 2.39 -8.44 -9.55
CA GLY A 101 1.45 -7.55 -8.88
C GLY A 101 0.08 -8.19 -8.74
N THR A 102 -0.69 -7.78 -7.74
CA THR A 102 -2.13 -8.00 -7.72
C THR A 102 -2.87 -6.67 -7.72
N GLU A 103 -4.00 -6.60 -8.40
CA GLU A 103 -4.84 -5.40 -8.45
C GLU A 103 -6.32 -5.80 -8.61
N THR A 104 -7.22 -4.98 -8.07
CA THR A 104 -8.68 -5.17 -8.16
C THR A 104 -9.29 -4.34 -9.29
N SER A 105 -8.65 -3.25 -9.68
CA SER A 105 -9.14 -2.27 -10.64
C SER A 105 -8.81 -2.64 -12.08
N ASP A 106 -9.83 -2.86 -12.91
CA ASP A 106 -9.64 -3.01 -14.35
C ASP A 106 -9.00 -1.78 -14.99
N TYR A 107 -9.36 -0.59 -14.49
CA TYR A 107 -8.80 0.67 -14.98
C TYR A 107 -7.29 0.75 -14.72
N ALA A 108 -6.86 0.44 -13.49
CA ALA A 108 -5.42 0.46 -13.15
C ALA A 108 -4.63 -0.54 -13.98
N ILE A 109 -5.13 -1.77 -14.14
CA ILE A 109 -4.50 -2.82 -14.96
C ILE A 109 -4.41 -2.39 -16.42
N ALA A 110 -5.50 -1.83 -16.97
CA ALA A 110 -5.52 -1.36 -18.36
C ALA A 110 -4.48 -0.24 -18.62
N HIS A 111 -4.23 0.60 -17.61
CA HIS A 111 -3.30 1.74 -17.65
C HIS A 111 -1.99 1.50 -16.90
N ALA A 112 -1.66 0.24 -16.64
CA ALA A 112 -0.39 -0.14 -16.01
C ALA A 112 0.80 0.14 -16.92
N MET A 113 1.99 0.25 -16.32
CA MET A 113 3.26 0.35 -17.05
C MET A 113 3.39 -0.84 -18.00
N LYS A 114 3.74 -0.56 -19.26
CA LYS A 114 3.73 -1.54 -20.36
C LYS A 114 4.59 -2.76 -20.06
N GLU A 115 5.76 -2.54 -19.47
CA GLU A 115 6.80 -3.53 -19.24
C GLU A 115 6.41 -4.57 -18.17
N ILE A 116 5.41 -4.23 -17.32
CA ILE A 116 5.00 -5.11 -16.20
C ILE A 116 3.52 -5.46 -16.23
N LYS A 117 2.78 -5.00 -17.22
CA LYS A 117 1.33 -5.19 -17.31
C LYS A 117 0.93 -6.66 -17.24
N ASP A 118 1.64 -7.53 -17.93
CA ASP A 118 1.40 -8.97 -17.97
C ASP A 118 1.81 -9.69 -16.66
N SER A 119 2.53 -8.99 -15.78
CA SER A 119 2.88 -9.47 -14.44
C SER A 119 1.81 -9.13 -13.39
N ILE A 120 0.72 -8.44 -13.76
CA ILE A 120 -0.35 -8.06 -12.85
C ILE A 120 -1.51 -9.04 -12.95
N THR A 121 -1.82 -9.70 -11.84
CA THR A 121 -2.98 -10.60 -11.72
C THR A 121 -4.17 -9.82 -11.14
N LYS A 122 -5.30 -9.82 -11.86
CA LYS A 122 -6.56 -9.30 -11.30
C LYS A 122 -7.06 -10.22 -10.20
N ILE A 123 -7.38 -9.64 -9.04
CA ILE A 123 -7.99 -10.36 -7.92
C ILE A 123 -9.30 -9.68 -7.51
N SER A 124 -10.20 -10.47 -6.90
CA SER A 124 -11.48 -9.97 -6.35
C SER A 124 -11.65 -10.34 -4.87
N SER A 125 -10.67 -10.99 -4.27
CA SER A 125 -10.72 -11.44 -2.88
C SER A 125 -9.36 -11.27 -2.19
N ILE A 126 -9.39 -11.33 -0.86
CA ILE A 126 -8.17 -11.29 -0.04
C ILE A 126 -7.33 -12.55 -0.22
N LYS A 127 -7.97 -13.70 -0.53
CA LYS A 127 -7.25 -14.95 -0.81
C LYS A 127 -6.45 -14.79 -2.11
N LEU A 128 -5.13 -14.97 -1.99
CA LEU A 128 -4.20 -14.79 -3.10
C LEU A 128 -4.12 -16.07 -3.97
N PRO A 129 -4.13 -15.94 -5.31
CA PRO A 129 -4.13 -17.08 -6.22
C PRO A 129 -2.71 -17.65 -6.43
N PHE A 130 -1.90 -17.68 -5.39
CA PHE A 130 -0.53 -18.17 -5.45
C PHE A 130 -0.32 -19.29 -4.45
N PRO A 131 0.55 -20.28 -4.75
CA PRO A 131 0.95 -21.32 -3.80
C PRO A 131 1.63 -20.73 -2.55
N ASN A 132 1.76 -21.55 -1.51
CA ASN A 132 2.55 -21.19 -0.33
C ASN A 132 4.00 -20.98 -0.74
N ASN A 133 4.71 -20.08 -0.04
CA ASN A 133 6.16 -19.84 -0.21
C ASN A 133 6.54 -19.55 -1.68
N SER A 134 5.74 -18.74 -2.38
CA SER A 134 5.95 -18.43 -3.80
C SER A 134 6.83 -17.21 -4.04
N PHE A 135 7.03 -16.34 -3.04
CA PHE A 135 7.72 -15.06 -3.19
C PHE A 135 8.77 -14.87 -2.09
N ASN A 136 9.95 -14.38 -2.46
CA ASN A 136 10.98 -14.01 -1.51
C ASN A 136 10.60 -12.75 -0.72
N LEU A 137 9.89 -11.82 -1.37
CA LEU A 137 9.36 -10.62 -0.71
C LEU A 137 7.91 -10.34 -1.13
N VAL A 138 7.07 -10.05 -0.16
CA VAL A 138 5.69 -9.57 -0.38
C VAL A 138 5.54 -8.16 0.16
N ILE A 139 5.09 -7.23 -0.68
CA ILE A 139 4.88 -5.82 -0.32
C ILE A 139 3.39 -5.50 -0.33
N GLY A 140 2.89 -4.91 0.76
CA GLY A 140 1.51 -4.47 0.92
C GLY A 140 1.42 -3.00 1.35
N LEU A 141 1.63 -2.06 0.42
CA LEU A 141 1.48 -0.62 0.71
C LEU A 141 0.00 -0.27 0.76
N SER A 142 -0.44 0.24 1.90
CA SER A 142 -1.85 0.60 2.14
C SER A 142 -2.85 -0.53 1.87
N TYR A 143 -2.40 -1.78 1.92
CA TYR A 143 -3.23 -2.94 1.59
C TYR A 143 -4.02 -3.47 2.80
N VAL A 144 -3.40 -3.55 3.98
CA VAL A 144 -3.99 -4.23 5.14
C VAL A 144 -5.15 -3.43 5.76
N TYR A 145 -4.96 -2.14 5.98
CA TYR A 145 -5.93 -1.30 6.69
C TYR A 145 -7.14 -0.83 5.86
N ILE A 146 -7.19 -1.17 4.57
CA ILE A 146 -8.39 -0.95 3.74
C ILE A 146 -9.46 -2.02 3.94
N HIS A 147 -9.19 -3.02 4.75
CA HIS A 147 -10.11 -4.10 5.10
C HIS A 147 -10.70 -3.90 6.51
N SER A 148 -11.79 -4.63 6.81
CA SER A 148 -12.26 -4.80 8.18
C SER A 148 -11.23 -5.54 9.02
N LEU A 149 -11.35 -5.55 10.35
CA LEU A 149 -10.43 -6.28 11.24
C LEU A 149 -10.27 -7.76 10.82
N LYS A 150 -11.37 -8.46 10.53
CA LYS A 150 -11.34 -9.84 10.02
C LYS A 150 -10.58 -9.93 8.70
N GLY A 151 -10.82 -8.99 7.79
CA GLY A 151 -10.13 -8.93 6.49
C GLY A 151 -8.64 -8.61 6.63
N ALA A 152 -8.26 -7.71 7.53
CA ALA A 152 -6.87 -7.39 7.83
C ALA A 152 -6.10 -8.60 8.37
N ILE A 153 -6.68 -9.35 9.30
CA ILE A 153 -6.12 -10.60 9.81
C ILE A 153 -5.95 -11.62 8.67
N GLN A 154 -6.95 -11.77 7.80
CA GLN A 154 -6.85 -12.66 6.65
C GLN A 154 -5.78 -12.20 5.66
N ALA A 155 -5.67 -10.90 5.39
CA ALA A 155 -4.64 -10.34 4.51
C ALA A 155 -3.22 -10.62 5.04
N LEU A 156 -2.99 -10.42 6.33
CA LEU A 156 -1.73 -10.73 6.99
C LEU A 156 -1.37 -12.23 6.88
N LYS A 157 -2.35 -13.12 7.13
CA LYS A 157 -2.17 -14.57 6.97
C LYS A 157 -1.84 -14.97 5.53
N GLU A 158 -2.48 -14.35 4.54
CA GLU A 158 -2.18 -14.61 3.13
C GLU A 158 -0.80 -14.09 2.72
N ILE A 159 -0.39 -12.91 3.20
CA ILE A 159 0.95 -12.37 3.01
C ILE A 159 1.98 -13.36 3.55
N THR A 160 1.82 -13.81 4.80
CA THR A 160 2.70 -14.81 5.42
C THR A 160 2.69 -16.13 4.64
N ARG A 161 1.53 -16.59 4.19
CA ARG A 161 1.41 -17.85 3.47
C ARG A 161 2.17 -17.89 2.13
N VAL A 162 2.12 -16.78 1.38
CA VAL A 162 2.74 -16.74 0.04
C VAL A 162 4.21 -16.30 0.08
N SER A 163 4.67 -15.73 1.19
CA SER A 163 6.07 -15.35 1.40
C SER A 163 6.92 -16.53 1.86
N THR A 164 8.20 -16.53 1.48
CA THR A 164 9.23 -17.45 2.03
C THR A 164 9.85 -16.93 3.33
N GLY A 165 9.48 -15.72 3.78
CA GLY A 165 9.98 -15.12 5.03
C GLY A 165 9.92 -13.60 5.05
N ASP A 166 10.25 -12.91 3.96
CA ASP A 166 10.27 -11.45 3.95
C ASP A 166 8.93 -10.87 3.48
N ALA A 167 8.45 -9.88 4.21
CA ALA A 167 7.30 -9.08 3.82
C ALA A 167 7.43 -7.66 4.38
N PHE A 168 6.85 -6.68 3.70
CA PHE A 168 6.73 -5.31 4.17
C PHE A 168 5.32 -4.79 4.00
N ILE A 169 4.76 -4.20 5.06
CA ILE A 169 3.43 -3.60 5.03
C ILE A 169 3.41 -2.20 5.62
N THR A 170 2.47 -1.38 5.16
CA THR A 170 2.15 -0.12 5.83
C THR A 170 0.81 -0.23 6.56
N LEU A 171 0.74 0.31 7.77
CA LEU A 171 -0.41 0.24 8.67
C LEU A 171 -0.84 1.66 9.07
N ALA A 172 -2.15 1.91 9.06
CA ALA A 172 -2.69 3.20 9.49
C ALA A 172 -2.84 3.25 11.01
N THR A 173 -2.25 4.27 11.65
CA THR A 173 -2.27 4.43 13.11
C THR A 173 -2.64 5.85 13.55
N TYR A 174 -2.99 5.99 14.82
CA TYR A 174 -3.22 7.27 15.49
C TYR A 174 -2.67 7.22 16.92
N GLU A 175 -2.30 8.37 17.45
CA GLU A 175 -1.82 8.53 18.84
C GLU A 175 -2.85 9.25 19.71
N THR A 176 -3.53 10.26 19.13
CA THR A 176 -4.54 11.07 19.80
C THR A 176 -5.90 10.96 19.11
N GLU A 177 -6.96 11.37 19.81
CA GLU A 177 -8.30 11.44 19.22
C GLU A 177 -8.34 12.39 18.01
N GLU A 178 -7.59 13.49 18.05
CA GLU A 178 -7.48 14.40 16.92
C GLU A 178 -6.82 13.74 15.71
N ASP A 179 -5.72 13.00 15.89
CA ASP A 179 -5.07 12.22 14.81
C ASP A 179 -6.05 11.25 14.17
N TYR A 180 -6.85 10.57 15.01
CA TYR A 180 -7.90 9.66 14.55
C TYR A 180 -8.87 10.36 13.60
N PHE A 181 -9.44 11.49 14.02
CA PHE A 181 -10.40 12.21 13.20
C PHE A 181 -9.77 12.86 11.97
N LEU A 182 -8.55 13.40 12.08
CA LEU A 182 -7.81 13.93 10.93
C LEU A 182 -7.62 12.85 9.86
N PHE A 183 -7.17 11.65 10.26
CA PHE A 183 -6.98 10.55 9.33
C PHE A 183 -8.31 10.04 8.75
N LYS A 184 -9.36 9.91 9.56
CA LYS A 184 -10.69 9.49 9.11
C LYS A 184 -11.33 10.49 8.15
N ASP A 185 -11.13 11.77 8.36
CA ASP A 185 -11.60 12.82 7.45
C ASP A 185 -10.79 12.83 6.13
N TRP A 186 -9.50 12.51 6.20
CA TRP A 186 -8.62 12.49 5.03
C TRP A 186 -8.75 11.23 4.19
N THR A 187 -8.88 10.04 4.80
CA THR A 187 -8.83 8.78 4.05
C THR A 187 -10.09 8.57 3.19
N LEU A 188 -9.89 8.05 1.98
CA LEU A 188 -10.98 7.63 1.08
C LEU A 188 -11.28 6.14 1.21
N LEU A 189 -10.24 5.31 1.39
CA LEU A 189 -10.32 3.85 1.37
C LEU A 189 -9.98 3.20 2.72
N GLY A 190 -9.29 3.92 3.62
CA GLY A 190 -8.89 3.36 4.92
C GLY A 190 -10.09 3.08 5.81
N ILE A 191 -10.31 1.82 6.15
CA ILE A 191 -11.41 1.35 7.00
C ILE A 191 -10.93 1.16 8.43
N LEU A 192 -9.82 0.42 8.60
CA LEU A 192 -9.27 0.06 9.90
C LEU A 192 -8.17 1.02 10.31
N LEU A 193 -8.36 1.68 11.46
CA LEU A 193 -7.40 2.59 12.05
C LEU A 193 -7.28 2.21 13.52
N LEU A 194 -6.09 1.75 13.92
CA LEU A 194 -5.79 1.22 15.24
C LEU A 194 -4.59 1.96 15.85
N LYS A 195 -4.43 1.87 17.16
CA LYS A 195 -3.20 2.27 17.83
C LYS A 195 -2.06 1.31 17.51
N LYS A 196 -0.82 1.73 17.73
CA LYS A 196 0.37 0.90 17.44
C LYS A 196 0.33 -0.44 18.17
N GLU A 197 0.04 -0.42 19.47
CA GLU A 197 -0.07 -1.62 20.30
C GLU A 197 -1.18 -2.57 19.87
N GLU A 198 -2.30 -2.03 19.38
CA GLU A 198 -3.39 -2.84 18.85
C GLU A 198 -2.99 -3.51 17.53
N TRP A 199 -2.25 -2.81 16.66
CA TRP A 199 -1.68 -3.41 15.44
C TRP A 199 -0.69 -4.53 15.75
N ILE A 200 0.17 -4.37 16.78
CA ILE A 200 1.07 -5.44 17.22
C ILE A 200 0.25 -6.69 17.60
N THR A 201 -0.80 -6.52 18.41
CA THR A 201 -1.71 -7.61 18.78
C THR A 201 -2.35 -8.28 17.55
N VAL A 202 -2.78 -7.51 16.55
CA VAL A 202 -3.37 -8.05 15.31
C VAL A 202 -2.33 -8.82 14.49
N MET A 203 -1.10 -8.31 14.38
CA MET A 203 -0.01 -8.99 13.68
C MET A 203 0.39 -10.29 14.37
N GLU A 204 0.50 -10.30 15.69
CA GLU A 204 0.78 -11.50 16.49
C GLU A 204 -0.32 -12.55 16.29
N HIS A 205 -1.60 -12.15 16.39
CA HIS A 205 -2.73 -13.06 16.15
C HIS A 205 -2.73 -13.64 14.73
N ALA A 206 -2.28 -12.87 13.75
CA ALA A 206 -2.16 -13.32 12.36
C ALA A 206 -0.89 -14.15 12.09
N VAL A 207 0.02 -14.26 13.06
CA VAL A 207 1.34 -14.88 12.92
C VAL A 207 2.14 -14.22 11.79
N TYR A 208 2.00 -12.89 11.66
CA TYR A 208 2.78 -12.11 10.71
C TYR A 208 4.19 -11.86 11.28
N VAL A 209 5.22 -12.10 10.51
CA VAL A 209 6.63 -11.98 10.94
C VAL A 209 7.45 -10.96 10.15
N GLY A 210 6.88 -10.38 9.10
CA GLY A 210 7.55 -9.40 8.24
C GLY A 210 7.76 -8.03 8.90
N ASP A 211 8.37 -7.15 8.14
CA ASP A 211 8.60 -5.74 8.50
C ASP A 211 7.32 -4.92 8.30
N TYR A 212 7.25 -3.81 9.00
CA TYR A 212 6.13 -2.88 8.86
C TYR A 212 6.57 -1.42 9.08
N SER A 213 5.74 -0.48 8.64
CA SER A 213 5.80 0.91 9.06
C SER A 213 4.41 1.47 9.31
N PHE A 214 4.35 2.51 10.15
CA PHE A 214 3.11 3.21 10.44
C PHE A 214 2.97 4.48 9.61
N ILE A 215 1.73 4.74 9.18
CA ILE A 215 1.32 6.02 8.60
C ILE A 215 0.16 6.58 9.42
N GLY A 216 0.13 7.88 9.61
CA GLY A 216 -0.89 8.56 10.41
C GLY A 216 -1.02 10.03 10.05
N ALA A 217 -1.81 10.78 10.80
CA ALA A 217 -2.03 12.19 10.55
C ALA A 217 -0.72 12.98 10.51
N LYS A 218 0.20 12.71 11.43
CA LYS A 218 1.49 13.39 11.54
C LYS A 218 2.39 13.13 10.35
N SER A 219 2.60 11.87 9.95
CA SER A 219 3.45 11.51 8.80
C SER A 219 2.87 11.99 7.47
N LEU A 220 1.57 12.21 7.39
CA LEU A 220 0.89 12.75 6.22
C LEU A 220 0.76 14.28 6.24
N ASN A 221 1.26 14.95 7.28
CA ASN A 221 1.14 16.39 7.51
C ASN A 221 -0.32 16.87 7.42
N LEU A 222 -1.25 16.14 8.08
CA LEU A 222 -2.67 16.50 8.10
C LEU A 222 -2.93 17.56 9.15
N VAL A 223 -3.68 18.60 8.77
CA VAL A 223 -4.03 19.71 9.65
C VAL A 223 -5.54 20.01 9.51
N ARG A 224 -6.20 20.29 10.64
CA ARG A 224 -7.60 20.67 10.66
C ARG A 224 -7.81 22.00 9.89
N LYS A 225 -8.73 21.98 8.93
CA LYS A 225 -9.19 23.21 8.31
C LYS A 225 -10.02 23.98 9.34
N LYS A 226 -9.62 25.18 9.64
CA LYS A 226 -10.38 26.12 10.47
C LYS A 226 -11.65 26.59 9.76
#